data_bf9a1441e04edf1c8f7a6c8c0c877c62
#
_entry.id   bf9a1441e04edf1c8f7a6c8c0c877c62
#
_cell.length_a   1.000
_cell.length_b   1.000
_cell.length_c   1.000
_cell.angle_alpha   90.00
_cell.angle_beta   90.00
_cell.angle_gamma   90.00
#
_symmetry.space_group_name_H-M   'P 1'
#
loop_
_entity.id
_entity.type
_entity.pdbx_description
1 polymer ?
#
loop_
_entity_poly.entity_id
_entity_poly.type
_entity_poly.pdbx_seq_one_letter_code
_entity_poly.pdbx_strand_id
1 'polypeptide(L)'
;MGSYARGDPGLFSDVDLVRFAGEAHTPLPDDGSHLIDDFLVTVGSVNTQQVEEWFSRPEVAVNVIAGVRTARPLLNRYNVFEAIQRRAQAFEWDMEMQRKANRWASQQMVGWIEEVHKGLEGLRCNDVGRLLNARHGCSWGLSRVMAVQKGVLLTSDNSFYNEVREAVGLDSEWAQLYPTAFGVEGPDGRSPSLREQVIAGLRLYAVTAKLLVEVLEASDARLVEHTVNLIETTLGQEEKNAAHHRRESH
;
A
#
# COMPACT_ATOMS: atom_id res chain seq x y z
N MET A 1 -19.24 3.87 7.70
CA MET A 1 -17.87 3.45 8.08
C MET A 1 -17.05 4.72 8.34
N GLY A 2 -15.73 4.70 8.28
CA GLY A 2 -14.88 5.90 8.34
C GLY A 2 -14.79 6.60 9.71
N SER A 3 -14.29 7.84 9.69
CA SER A 3 -13.98 8.63 10.89
C SER A 3 -15.20 8.94 11.78
N TYR A 4 -16.35 9.21 11.18
CA TYR A 4 -17.60 9.43 11.94
C TYR A 4 -18.04 8.18 12.70
N ALA A 5 -17.88 7.00 12.13
CA ALA A 5 -18.22 5.76 12.81
C ALA A 5 -17.26 5.46 13.96
N ARG A 6 -15.97 5.77 13.81
CA ARG A 6 -14.95 5.64 14.87
C ARG A 6 -15.09 6.69 15.97
N GLY A 7 -15.63 7.87 15.65
CA GLY A 7 -15.76 8.98 16.58
C GLY A 7 -14.58 9.96 16.58
N ASP A 8 -13.78 9.96 15.52
CA ASP A 8 -12.61 10.82 15.32
C ASP A 8 -12.64 11.68 14.04
N PRO A 9 -13.82 12.25 13.63
CA PRO A 9 -13.89 13.04 12.42
C PRO A 9 -13.09 14.34 12.55
N GLY A 10 -12.30 14.66 11.52
CA GLY A 10 -11.69 15.98 11.35
C GLY A 10 -12.68 16.98 10.72
N LEU A 11 -12.26 18.25 10.64
CA LEU A 11 -13.08 19.33 10.07
C LEU A 11 -13.52 19.08 8.60
N PHE A 12 -12.71 18.37 7.84
CA PHE A 12 -12.96 18.08 6.42
C PHE A 12 -13.22 16.59 6.16
N SER A 13 -13.59 15.83 7.20
CA SER A 13 -13.95 14.43 7.02
C SER A 13 -15.26 14.29 6.28
N ASP A 14 -15.30 13.36 5.33
CA ASP A 14 -16.52 12.91 4.70
C ASP A 14 -17.27 11.87 5.56
N VAL A 15 -18.53 11.66 5.24
CA VAL A 15 -19.38 10.64 5.86
C VAL A 15 -19.46 9.44 4.92
N ASP A 16 -18.83 8.35 5.31
CA ASP A 16 -18.83 7.11 4.52
C ASP A 16 -20.03 6.23 4.84
N LEU A 17 -20.89 6.03 3.86
CA LEU A 17 -22.05 5.15 3.93
C LEU A 17 -21.88 3.93 3.03
N VAL A 18 -22.19 2.76 3.54
CA VAL A 18 -22.17 1.50 2.77
C VAL A 18 -23.55 0.87 2.80
N ARG A 19 -24.09 0.55 1.64
CA ARG A 19 -25.33 -0.20 1.46
C ARG A 19 -25.04 -1.64 1.07
N PHE A 20 -25.75 -2.56 1.66
CA PHE A 20 -25.72 -3.97 1.27
C PHE A 20 -26.86 -4.22 0.28
N ALA A 21 -26.53 -4.49 -0.97
CA ALA A 21 -27.46 -4.48 -2.11
C ALA A 21 -27.86 -5.89 -2.62
N GLY A 22 -27.67 -6.93 -1.82
CA GLY A 22 -27.95 -8.30 -2.22
C GLY A 22 -27.14 -8.74 -3.45
N GLU A 23 -27.79 -9.29 -4.48
CA GLU A 23 -27.11 -9.77 -5.70
C GLU A 23 -26.92 -8.69 -6.79
N ALA A 24 -27.25 -7.43 -6.51
CA ALA A 24 -27.07 -6.35 -7.47
C ALA A 24 -25.59 -6.18 -7.87
N HIS A 25 -25.30 -6.23 -9.16
CA HIS A 25 -23.94 -6.09 -9.70
C HIS A 25 -23.64 -4.68 -10.21
N THR A 26 -24.64 -3.82 -10.27
CA THR A 26 -24.51 -2.44 -10.76
C THR A 26 -24.64 -1.46 -9.60
N PRO A 27 -23.90 -0.34 -9.64
CA PRO A 27 -24.10 0.76 -8.69
C PRO A 27 -25.59 1.16 -8.67
N LEU A 28 -26.11 1.42 -7.49
CA LEU A 28 -27.46 1.93 -7.33
C LEU A 28 -27.49 3.41 -7.72
N PRO A 29 -28.66 4.00 -8.10
CA PRO A 29 -28.75 5.37 -8.59
C PRO A 29 -28.13 6.43 -7.68
N ASP A 30 -28.08 6.17 -6.37
CA ASP A 30 -27.53 7.10 -5.38
C ASP A 30 -26.10 6.74 -4.93
N ASP A 31 -25.40 5.82 -5.62
CA ASP A 31 -23.98 5.58 -5.33
C ASP A 31 -23.16 6.76 -5.85
N GLY A 32 -22.18 7.18 -5.04
CA GLY A 32 -21.30 8.30 -5.34
C GLY A 32 -21.15 9.28 -4.19
N SER A 33 -20.62 10.44 -4.50
CA SER A 33 -20.41 11.53 -3.52
C SER A 33 -21.49 12.59 -3.67
N HIS A 34 -22.04 13.00 -2.53
CA HIS A 34 -23.13 13.97 -2.43
C HIS A 34 -22.76 15.07 -1.44
N LEU A 35 -23.26 16.28 -1.68
CA LEU A 35 -23.20 17.36 -0.69
C LEU A 35 -24.57 17.45 0.02
N ILE A 36 -24.61 17.15 1.31
CA ILE A 36 -25.83 17.18 2.13
C ILE A 36 -25.56 18.05 3.35
N ASP A 37 -26.27 19.16 3.48
CA ASP A 37 -26.10 20.13 4.59
C ASP A 37 -24.61 20.49 4.82
N ASP A 38 -23.89 20.80 3.74
CA ASP A 38 -22.46 21.12 3.71
C ASP A 38 -21.50 19.95 4.07
N PHE A 39 -22.02 18.75 4.28
CA PHE A 39 -21.19 17.54 4.46
C PHE A 39 -20.99 16.80 3.15
N LEU A 40 -19.75 16.42 2.88
CA LEU A 40 -19.46 15.44 1.83
C LEU A 40 -19.89 14.06 2.32
N VAL A 41 -20.86 13.46 1.64
CA VAL A 41 -21.37 12.12 1.97
C VAL A 41 -21.04 11.19 0.80
N THR A 42 -20.26 10.16 1.07
CA THR A 42 -19.92 9.13 0.07
C THR A 42 -20.75 7.89 0.33
N VAL A 43 -21.51 7.46 -0.69
CA VAL A 43 -22.36 6.27 -0.64
C VAL A 43 -21.81 5.23 -1.59
N GLY A 44 -21.50 4.05 -1.08
CA GLY A 44 -21.12 2.88 -1.88
C GLY A 44 -22.04 1.70 -1.62
N SER A 45 -22.32 0.92 -2.67
CA SER A 45 -23.08 -0.32 -2.55
C SER A 45 -22.16 -1.53 -2.66
N VAL A 46 -22.43 -2.55 -1.84
CA VAL A 46 -21.71 -3.82 -1.87
C VAL A 46 -22.70 -4.98 -2.00
N ASN A 47 -22.34 -5.96 -2.80
CA ASN A 47 -23.10 -7.18 -2.96
C ASN A 47 -22.55 -8.33 -2.09
N THR A 48 -23.24 -9.45 -2.07
CA THR A 48 -22.84 -10.64 -1.28
C THR A 48 -21.47 -11.16 -1.69
N GLN A 49 -21.13 -11.18 -2.97
CA GLN A 49 -19.82 -11.64 -3.45
C GLN A 49 -18.69 -10.73 -2.94
N GLN A 50 -18.87 -9.42 -3.01
CA GLN A 50 -17.87 -8.46 -2.50
C GLN A 50 -17.68 -8.61 -0.98
N VAL A 51 -18.77 -8.90 -0.23
CA VAL A 51 -18.66 -9.20 1.20
C VAL A 51 -17.84 -10.48 1.44
N GLU A 52 -18.01 -11.53 0.63
CA GLU A 52 -17.16 -12.73 0.74
C GLU A 52 -15.70 -12.45 0.41
N GLU A 53 -15.42 -11.57 -0.54
CA GLU A 53 -14.06 -11.14 -0.85
C GLU A 53 -13.37 -10.44 0.34
N TRP A 54 -14.10 -9.72 1.18
CA TRP A 54 -13.56 -9.08 2.38
C TRP A 54 -12.90 -10.09 3.35
N PHE A 55 -13.40 -11.32 3.37
CA PHE A 55 -12.95 -12.37 4.27
C PHE A 55 -12.08 -13.44 3.60
N SER A 56 -11.89 -13.37 2.28
CA SER A 56 -11.20 -14.40 1.52
C SER A 56 -10.00 -13.90 0.70
N ARG A 57 -9.91 -12.58 0.45
CA ARG A 57 -8.84 -11.96 -0.32
C ARG A 57 -8.00 -11.03 0.57
N PRO A 58 -6.71 -11.33 0.78
CA PRO A 58 -5.86 -10.58 1.70
C PRO A 58 -5.76 -9.09 1.36
N GLU A 59 -5.64 -8.75 0.06
CA GLU A 59 -5.54 -7.37 -0.42
C GLU A 59 -6.82 -6.56 -0.25
N VAL A 60 -7.95 -7.22 -0.01
CA VAL A 60 -9.23 -6.60 0.34
C VAL A 60 -9.38 -6.52 1.85
N ALA A 61 -9.10 -7.63 2.55
CA ALA A 61 -9.24 -7.75 4.00
C ALA A 61 -8.47 -6.64 4.76
N VAL A 62 -7.23 -6.35 4.35
CA VAL A 62 -6.40 -5.31 4.99
C VAL A 62 -7.04 -3.92 4.98
N ASN A 63 -7.90 -3.61 4.01
CA ASN A 63 -8.55 -2.30 3.91
C ASN A 63 -9.92 -2.23 4.57
N VAL A 64 -10.60 -3.37 4.74
CA VAL A 64 -12.04 -3.34 5.02
C VAL A 64 -12.36 -3.85 6.43
N ILE A 65 -11.67 -4.89 6.90
CA ILE A 65 -12.03 -5.60 8.15
C ILE A 65 -12.06 -4.65 9.36
N ALA A 66 -11.04 -3.83 9.55
CA ALA A 66 -11.01 -2.88 10.68
C ALA A 66 -12.15 -1.85 10.60
N GLY A 67 -12.45 -1.36 9.40
CA GLY A 67 -13.57 -0.45 9.17
C GLY A 67 -14.94 -1.07 9.48
N VAL A 68 -15.14 -2.34 9.11
CA VAL A 68 -16.39 -3.07 9.42
C VAL A 68 -16.54 -3.31 10.92
N ARG A 69 -15.44 -3.61 11.63
CA ARG A 69 -15.44 -3.78 13.10
C ARG A 69 -15.99 -2.56 13.84
N THR A 70 -15.68 -1.36 13.36
CA THR A 70 -16.06 -0.08 13.97
C THR A 70 -17.29 0.58 13.34
N ALA A 71 -17.80 0.03 12.23
CA ALA A 71 -18.94 0.59 11.52
C ALA A 71 -20.21 0.60 12.39
N ARG A 72 -21.07 1.61 12.18
CA ARG A 72 -22.33 1.78 12.91
C ARG A 72 -23.51 1.61 11.96
N PRO A 73 -24.50 0.76 12.30
CA PRO A 73 -25.69 0.61 11.47
C PRO A 73 -26.59 1.85 11.62
N LEU A 74 -26.93 2.48 10.50
CA LEU A 74 -27.98 3.50 10.45
C LEU A 74 -29.34 2.87 10.16
N LEU A 75 -29.34 1.82 9.33
CA LEU A 75 -30.52 1.04 9.00
C LEU A 75 -30.10 -0.43 8.90
N ASN A 76 -30.66 -1.29 9.75
CA ASN A 76 -30.30 -2.71 9.81
C ASN A 76 -31.57 -3.57 9.67
N ARG A 77 -32.12 -3.62 8.46
CA ARG A 77 -33.20 -4.51 8.14
C ARG A 77 -32.67 -5.96 8.05
N TYR A 78 -33.34 -6.89 8.65
CA TYR A 78 -33.02 -8.32 8.62
C TYR A 78 -31.69 -8.73 9.30
N ASN A 79 -31.10 -7.84 10.10
CA ASN A 79 -29.87 -8.10 10.86
C ASN A 79 -28.65 -8.53 9.99
N VAL A 80 -28.64 -8.15 8.71
CA VAL A 80 -27.56 -8.52 7.76
C VAL A 80 -26.24 -7.93 8.22
N PHE A 81 -26.22 -6.63 8.56
CA PHE A 81 -24.99 -5.97 8.98
C PHE A 81 -24.43 -6.56 10.28
N GLU A 82 -25.27 -6.90 11.26
CA GLU A 82 -24.81 -7.53 12.51
C GLU A 82 -24.12 -8.88 12.28
N ALA A 83 -24.59 -9.66 11.32
CA ALA A 83 -23.96 -10.92 10.95
C ALA A 83 -22.57 -10.69 10.33
N ILE A 84 -22.45 -9.71 9.43
CA ILE A 84 -21.18 -9.32 8.80
C ILE A 84 -20.22 -8.77 9.86
N GLN A 85 -20.68 -7.89 10.74
CA GLN A 85 -19.85 -7.29 11.79
C GLN A 85 -19.33 -8.33 12.79
N ARG A 86 -20.17 -9.28 13.22
CA ARG A 86 -19.73 -10.42 14.05
C ARG A 86 -18.65 -11.24 13.35
N ARG A 87 -18.80 -11.48 12.05
CA ARG A 87 -17.79 -12.18 11.25
C ARG A 87 -16.48 -11.37 11.18
N ALA A 88 -16.56 -10.05 11.03
CA ALA A 88 -15.37 -9.19 11.05
C ALA A 88 -14.71 -9.15 12.43
N GLN A 89 -15.47 -9.13 13.52
CA GLN A 89 -14.95 -9.21 14.88
C GLN A 89 -14.23 -10.52 15.17
N ALA A 90 -14.76 -11.64 14.64
CA ALA A 90 -14.17 -12.97 14.76
C ALA A 90 -13.08 -13.25 13.72
N PHE A 91 -12.83 -12.35 12.78
CA PHE A 91 -11.83 -12.55 11.74
C PHE A 91 -10.41 -12.59 12.34
N GLU A 92 -9.70 -13.67 12.04
CA GLU A 92 -8.30 -13.87 12.36
C GLU A 92 -7.50 -14.03 11.05
N TRP A 93 -6.29 -13.47 11.03
CA TRP A 93 -5.36 -13.66 9.92
C TRP A 93 -4.69 -15.02 10.08
N ASP A 94 -5.32 -16.05 9.54
CA ASP A 94 -4.87 -17.43 9.66
C ASP A 94 -3.78 -17.81 8.63
N MET A 95 -3.29 -19.05 8.70
CA MET A 95 -2.28 -19.56 7.77
C MET A 95 -2.75 -19.62 6.31
N GLU A 96 -4.05 -19.80 6.07
CA GLU A 96 -4.59 -19.80 4.71
C GLU A 96 -4.57 -18.40 4.12
N MET A 97 -5.00 -17.41 4.90
CA MET A 97 -4.94 -16.01 4.51
C MET A 97 -3.48 -15.57 4.28
N GLN A 98 -2.55 -16.00 5.17
CA GLN A 98 -1.13 -15.73 5.01
C GLN A 98 -0.56 -16.34 3.73
N ARG A 99 -0.92 -17.56 3.36
CA ARG A 99 -0.47 -18.17 2.10
C ARG A 99 -0.97 -17.40 0.87
N LYS A 100 -2.20 -16.93 0.90
CA LYS A 100 -2.75 -16.06 -0.16
C LYS A 100 -2.03 -14.72 -0.23
N ALA A 101 -1.75 -14.12 0.92
CA ALA A 101 -0.99 -12.86 1.02
C ALA A 101 0.43 -13.00 0.48
N ASN A 102 1.11 -14.09 0.79
CA ASN A 102 2.45 -14.37 0.27
C ASN A 102 2.45 -14.52 -1.25
N ARG A 103 1.49 -15.26 -1.81
CA ARG A 103 1.34 -15.41 -3.26
C ARG A 103 1.03 -14.07 -3.93
N TRP A 104 0.11 -13.30 -3.36
CA TRP A 104 -0.22 -11.98 -3.86
C TRP A 104 1.01 -11.06 -3.84
N ALA A 105 1.77 -11.06 -2.74
CA ALA A 105 3.00 -10.26 -2.60
C ALA A 105 4.05 -10.64 -3.66
N SER A 106 4.26 -11.94 -3.91
CA SER A 106 5.15 -12.44 -4.95
C SER A 106 4.77 -11.88 -6.33
N GLN A 107 3.51 -11.99 -6.70
CA GLN A 107 3.00 -11.45 -7.97
C GLN A 107 3.15 -9.93 -8.08
N GLN A 108 2.92 -9.21 -6.98
CA GLN A 108 3.10 -7.76 -6.97
C GLN A 108 4.57 -7.34 -7.11
N MET A 109 5.51 -8.09 -6.53
CA MET A 109 6.93 -7.81 -6.74
C MET A 109 7.31 -7.87 -8.22
N VAL A 110 6.77 -8.84 -8.97
CA VAL A 110 6.94 -8.89 -10.44
C VAL A 110 6.22 -7.73 -11.12
N GLY A 111 5.01 -7.38 -10.68
CA GLY A 111 4.23 -6.26 -11.22
C GLY A 111 4.96 -4.92 -11.15
N TRP A 112 5.78 -4.70 -10.12
CA TRP A 112 6.53 -3.44 -9.95
C TRP A 112 7.90 -3.41 -10.65
N ILE A 113 8.32 -4.46 -11.35
CA ILE A 113 9.60 -4.48 -12.09
C ILE A 113 9.65 -3.38 -13.17
N GLU A 114 8.55 -3.13 -13.86
CA GLU A 114 8.49 -2.05 -14.87
C GLU A 114 8.81 -0.69 -14.26
N GLU A 115 8.30 -0.39 -13.06
CA GLU A 115 8.57 0.87 -12.38
C GLU A 115 10.02 0.98 -11.91
N VAL A 116 10.64 -0.13 -11.52
CA VAL A 116 12.08 -0.20 -11.25
C VAL A 116 12.87 0.15 -12.51
N HIS A 117 12.56 -0.45 -13.66
CA HIS A 117 13.22 -0.16 -14.93
C HIS A 117 13.05 1.31 -15.35
N LYS A 118 11.84 1.87 -15.17
CA LYS A 118 11.61 3.32 -15.38
C LYS A 118 12.49 4.16 -14.47
N GLY A 119 12.64 3.76 -13.20
CA GLY A 119 13.51 4.45 -12.23
C GLY A 119 14.97 4.48 -12.66
N LEU A 120 15.51 3.33 -13.01
CA LEU A 120 16.89 3.20 -13.45
C LEU A 120 17.16 4.02 -14.72
N GLU A 121 16.28 3.92 -15.72
CA GLU A 121 16.42 4.70 -16.94
C GLU A 121 16.18 6.20 -16.71
N GLY A 122 15.23 6.57 -15.85
CA GLY A 122 14.98 7.95 -15.44
C GLY A 122 16.17 8.59 -14.75
N LEU A 123 16.88 7.83 -13.90
CA LEU A 123 18.14 8.28 -13.27
C LEU A 123 19.23 8.51 -14.31
N ARG A 124 19.39 7.60 -15.27
CA ARG A 124 20.39 7.66 -16.33
C ARG A 124 20.19 8.86 -17.28
N CYS A 125 18.92 9.10 -17.70
CA CYS A 125 18.58 10.15 -18.68
C CYS A 125 18.09 11.45 -18.05
N ASN A 126 17.98 11.51 -16.72
CA ASN A 126 17.35 12.62 -15.98
C ASN A 126 15.90 12.91 -16.46
N ASP A 127 15.13 11.85 -16.74
CA ASP A 127 13.75 11.93 -17.23
C ASP A 127 12.76 12.00 -16.07
N VAL A 128 12.21 13.18 -15.85
CA VAL A 128 11.27 13.46 -14.73
C VAL A 128 10.03 12.58 -14.79
N GLY A 129 9.47 12.30 -15.96
CA GLY A 129 8.27 11.47 -16.09
C GLY A 129 8.52 10.05 -15.61
N ARG A 130 9.63 9.44 -16.00
CA ARG A 130 10.05 8.12 -15.54
C ARG A 130 10.35 8.10 -14.04
N LEU A 131 11.02 9.14 -13.53
CA LEU A 131 11.30 9.27 -12.11
C LEU A 131 10.01 9.35 -11.26
N LEU A 132 9.00 10.09 -11.72
CA LEU A 132 7.72 10.19 -11.02
C LEU A 132 6.97 8.84 -10.97
N ASN A 133 6.95 8.08 -12.07
CA ASN A 133 6.36 6.75 -12.10
C ASN A 133 7.09 5.80 -11.12
N ALA A 134 8.42 5.75 -11.21
CA ALA A 134 9.22 4.91 -10.32
C ALA A 134 9.04 5.28 -8.84
N ARG A 135 9.01 6.58 -8.52
CA ARG A 135 8.71 7.04 -7.16
C ARG A 135 7.39 6.47 -6.66
N HIS A 136 6.32 6.56 -7.48
CA HIS A 136 5.01 6.05 -7.10
C HIS A 136 5.03 4.54 -6.86
N GLY A 137 5.51 3.76 -7.82
CA GLY A 137 5.53 2.29 -7.73
C GLY A 137 6.45 1.79 -6.61
N CYS A 138 7.66 2.36 -6.49
CA CYS A 138 8.64 1.94 -5.50
C CYS A 138 8.44 2.58 -4.10
N SER A 139 7.39 3.38 -3.88
CA SER A 139 6.95 3.80 -2.54
C SER A 139 5.58 3.23 -2.21
N TRP A 140 4.50 3.77 -2.78
CA TRP A 140 3.13 3.32 -2.51
C TRP A 140 2.89 1.86 -2.90
N GLY A 141 3.40 1.42 -4.05
CA GLY A 141 3.26 0.04 -4.50
C GLY A 141 3.90 -0.95 -3.53
N LEU A 142 5.17 -0.73 -3.15
CA LEU A 142 5.88 -1.61 -2.24
C LEU A 142 5.33 -1.59 -0.81
N SER A 143 4.88 -0.44 -0.32
CA SER A 143 4.21 -0.38 0.97
C SER A 143 2.92 -1.17 1.00
N ARG A 144 2.17 -1.17 -0.12
CA ARG A 144 0.99 -2.01 -0.26
C ARG A 144 1.34 -3.50 -0.23
N VAL A 145 2.46 -3.89 -0.88
CA VAL A 145 2.98 -5.27 -0.80
C VAL A 145 3.23 -5.67 0.64
N MET A 146 3.93 -4.82 1.40
CA MET A 146 4.24 -5.12 2.81
C MET A 146 3.00 -5.11 3.69
N ALA A 147 2.07 -4.16 3.50
CA ALA A 147 0.81 -4.12 4.25
C ALA A 147 0.03 -5.45 4.13
N VAL A 148 -0.11 -5.96 2.91
CA VAL A 148 -0.83 -7.22 2.65
C VAL A 148 -0.05 -8.41 3.18
N GLN A 149 1.26 -8.49 2.91
CA GLN A 149 2.08 -9.62 3.36
C GLN A 149 2.17 -9.71 4.89
N LYS A 150 2.18 -8.57 5.58
CA LYS A 150 2.19 -8.51 7.05
C LYS A 150 0.79 -8.64 7.68
N GLY A 151 -0.27 -8.70 6.87
CA GLY A 151 -1.64 -8.80 7.36
C GLY A 151 -2.09 -7.56 8.15
N VAL A 152 -1.65 -6.38 7.77
CA VAL A 152 -1.98 -5.11 8.45
C VAL A 152 -3.43 -4.75 8.18
N LEU A 153 -4.30 -4.95 9.16
CA LEU A 153 -5.70 -4.52 9.06
C LEU A 153 -5.77 -3.00 9.32
N LEU A 154 -5.67 -2.23 8.26
CA LEU A 154 -5.59 -0.77 8.30
C LEU A 154 -6.80 -0.13 8.98
N THR A 155 -6.57 0.71 9.97
CA THR A 155 -7.65 1.41 10.68
C THR A 155 -8.22 2.56 9.86
N SER A 156 -7.41 3.17 9.00
CA SER A 156 -7.83 4.17 8.01
C SER A 156 -6.75 4.37 6.94
N ASP A 157 -7.09 4.98 5.82
CA ASP A 157 -6.12 5.38 4.80
C ASP A 157 -5.09 6.39 5.35
N ASN A 158 -5.52 7.25 6.28
CA ASN A 158 -4.63 8.24 6.92
C ASN A 158 -3.56 7.61 7.82
N SER A 159 -3.83 6.44 8.39
CA SER A 159 -2.90 5.71 9.26
C SER A 159 -1.97 4.75 8.48
N PHE A 160 -2.24 4.50 7.20
CA PHE A 160 -1.52 3.57 6.34
C PHE A 160 0.01 3.71 6.44
N TYR A 161 0.51 4.95 6.31
CA TYR A 161 1.94 5.22 6.35
C TYR A 161 2.60 4.74 7.65
N ASN A 162 2.01 5.04 8.79
CA ASN A 162 2.55 4.68 10.11
C ASN A 162 2.35 3.18 10.40
N GLU A 163 1.14 2.66 10.20
CA GLU A 163 0.82 1.26 10.49
C GLU A 163 1.68 0.27 9.69
N VAL A 164 1.93 0.55 8.42
CA VAL A 164 2.81 -0.31 7.60
C VAL A 164 4.26 -0.22 8.07
N ARG A 165 4.76 0.97 8.38
CA ARG A 165 6.11 1.17 8.88
C ARG A 165 6.35 0.45 10.20
N GLU A 166 5.37 0.51 11.11
CA GLU A 166 5.39 -0.21 12.40
C GLU A 166 5.37 -1.72 12.20
N ALA A 167 4.52 -2.23 11.31
CA ALA A 167 4.39 -3.66 11.03
C ALA A 167 5.65 -4.29 10.40
N VAL A 168 6.41 -3.53 9.62
CA VAL A 168 7.70 -3.99 9.08
C VAL A 168 8.81 -3.90 10.14
N GLY A 169 8.66 -3.05 11.13
CA GLY A 169 9.61 -2.80 12.23
C GLY A 169 10.36 -1.49 12.04
N LEU A 170 10.20 -0.57 12.99
CA LEU A 170 10.72 0.80 12.93
C LEU A 170 12.25 0.88 12.77
N ASP A 171 12.98 -0.09 13.32
CA ASP A 171 14.45 -0.19 13.27
C ASP A 171 14.97 -0.92 12.01
N SER A 172 14.06 -1.42 11.16
CA SER A 172 14.45 -2.13 9.94
C SER A 172 15.01 -1.17 8.88
N GLU A 173 15.92 -1.68 8.03
CA GLU A 173 16.42 -0.94 6.87
C GLU A 173 15.26 -0.44 5.97
N TRP A 174 14.21 -1.25 5.84
CA TRP A 174 13.01 -0.89 5.10
C TRP A 174 12.34 0.36 5.66
N ALA A 175 12.13 0.40 6.99
CA ALA A 175 11.49 1.52 7.66
C ALA A 175 12.36 2.80 7.68
N GLN A 176 13.68 2.66 7.56
CA GLN A 176 14.61 3.78 7.43
C GLN A 176 14.60 4.40 6.03
N LEU A 177 14.46 3.58 4.97
CA LEU A 177 14.36 4.05 3.58
C LEU A 177 13.00 4.68 3.27
N TYR A 178 11.97 4.27 3.97
CA TYR A 178 10.58 4.57 3.69
C TYR A 178 10.25 6.07 3.67
N PRO A 179 10.65 6.89 4.68
CA PRO A 179 10.40 8.33 4.67
C PRO A 179 11.01 9.04 3.44
N THR A 180 12.22 8.65 3.06
CA THR A 180 12.90 9.23 1.90
C THR A 180 12.21 8.83 0.60
N ALA A 181 11.80 7.57 0.44
CA ALA A 181 11.08 7.09 -0.75
C ALA A 181 9.73 7.80 -0.93
N PHE A 182 9.07 8.15 0.17
CA PHE A 182 7.81 8.93 0.17
C PHE A 182 8.02 10.45 0.01
N GLY A 183 9.23 10.94 0.14
CA GLY A 183 9.51 12.37 0.08
C GLY A 183 9.19 13.14 1.35
N VAL A 184 9.00 12.42 2.47
CA VAL A 184 8.67 13.02 3.77
C VAL A 184 9.91 13.61 4.42
N GLU A 185 11.00 12.83 4.51
CA GLU A 185 12.23 13.23 5.16
C GLU A 185 13.44 12.52 4.52
N GLY A 186 14.51 13.28 4.25
CA GLY A 186 15.79 12.75 3.82
C GLY A 186 16.71 12.42 5.01
N PRO A 187 17.83 11.73 4.76
CA PRO A 187 18.78 11.33 5.80
C PRO A 187 19.36 12.47 6.63
N ASP A 188 19.35 13.68 6.09
CA ASP A 188 19.85 14.92 6.71
C ASP A 188 18.73 15.83 7.27
N GLY A 189 17.50 15.31 7.37
CA GLY A 189 16.33 16.03 7.87
C GLY A 189 15.73 17.05 6.89
N ARG A 190 16.26 17.19 5.67
CA ARG A 190 15.68 18.02 4.60
C ARG A 190 14.70 17.25 3.73
N SER A 191 13.86 17.95 2.98
CA SER A 191 13.02 17.31 1.97
C SER A 191 13.90 16.69 0.86
N PRO A 192 13.76 15.39 0.58
CA PRO A 192 14.55 14.72 -0.44
C PRO A 192 14.13 15.17 -1.85
N SER A 193 15.11 15.38 -2.73
CA SER A 193 14.87 15.61 -4.15
C SER A 193 14.19 14.40 -4.80
N LEU A 194 13.54 14.58 -5.94
CA LEU A 194 12.92 13.49 -6.70
C LEU A 194 13.92 12.34 -6.99
N ARG A 195 15.17 12.69 -7.30
CA ARG A 195 16.23 11.71 -7.54
C ARG A 195 16.54 10.88 -6.28
N GLU A 196 16.65 11.51 -5.13
CA GLU A 196 16.86 10.82 -3.84
C GLU A 196 15.67 9.94 -3.46
N GLN A 197 14.45 10.41 -3.71
CA GLN A 197 13.25 9.61 -3.50
C GLN A 197 13.26 8.33 -4.36
N VAL A 198 13.63 8.44 -5.64
CA VAL A 198 13.72 7.29 -6.55
C VAL A 198 14.83 6.33 -6.13
N ILE A 199 16.01 6.82 -5.76
CA ILE A 199 17.11 5.97 -5.27
C ILE A 199 16.67 5.22 -4.00
N ALA A 200 16.03 5.90 -3.06
CA ALA A 200 15.49 5.26 -1.86
C ALA A 200 14.40 4.23 -2.21
N GLY A 201 13.53 4.54 -3.16
CA GLY A 201 12.50 3.61 -3.66
C GLY A 201 13.08 2.35 -4.32
N LEU A 202 14.11 2.50 -5.15
CA LEU A 202 14.81 1.36 -5.75
C LEU A 202 15.47 0.46 -4.68
N ARG A 203 16.12 1.07 -3.69
CA ARG A 203 16.66 0.33 -2.54
C ARG A 203 15.54 -0.34 -1.72
N LEU A 204 14.41 0.35 -1.57
CA LEU A 204 13.23 -0.21 -0.89
C LEU A 204 12.73 -1.47 -1.62
N TYR A 205 12.75 -1.50 -2.96
CA TYR A 205 12.44 -2.71 -3.74
C TYR A 205 13.40 -3.85 -3.40
N ALA A 206 14.70 -3.60 -3.39
CA ALA A 206 15.71 -4.61 -3.08
C ALA A 206 15.56 -5.16 -1.64
N VAL A 207 15.31 -4.28 -0.67
CA VAL A 207 15.06 -4.68 0.73
C VAL A 207 13.74 -5.45 0.86
N THR A 208 12.68 -5.03 0.14
CA THR A 208 11.41 -5.77 0.10
C THR A 208 11.61 -7.17 -0.45
N ALA A 209 12.35 -7.32 -1.55
CA ALA A 209 12.68 -8.64 -2.13
C ALA A 209 13.41 -9.53 -1.12
N LYS A 210 14.37 -8.99 -0.38
CA LYS A 210 15.09 -9.70 0.68
C LYS A 210 14.17 -10.14 1.82
N LEU A 211 13.23 -9.29 2.25
CA LEU A 211 12.25 -9.63 3.28
C LEU A 211 11.26 -10.72 2.83
N LEU A 212 11.03 -10.84 1.52
CA LEU A 212 10.09 -11.78 0.93
C LEU A 212 10.76 -13.03 0.34
N VAL A 213 12.08 -13.21 0.46
CA VAL A 213 12.84 -14.27 -0.23
C VAL A 213 12.25 -15.67 -0.01
N GLU A 214 11.81 -15.98 1.21
CA GLU A 214 11.24 -17.28 1.57
C GLU A 214 9.80 -17.50 1.08
N VAL A 215 9.14 -16.44 0.61
CA VAL A 215 7.72 -16.48 0.21
C VAL A 215 7.51 -16.17 -1.27
N LEU A 216 8.57 -15.81 -2.01
CA LEU A 216 8.50 -15.64 -3.46
C LEU A 216 8.21 -16.98 -4.13
N GLU A 217 7.27 -16.99 -5.06
CA GLU A 217 7.03 -18.16 -5.91
C GLU A 217 8.26 -18.42 -6.81
N ALA A 218 8.60 -19.69 -7.05
CA ALA A 218 9.82 -20.04 -7.80
C ALA A 218 9.89 -19.42 -9.20
N SER A 219 8.74 -19.23 -9.86
CA SER A 219 8.64 -18.51 -11.14
C SER A 219 9.01 -17.04 -11.05
N ASP A 220 8.70 -16.41 -9.93
CA ASP A 220 8.84 -14.98 -9.70
C ASP A 220 10.23 -14.63 -9.14
N ALA A 221 10.77 -15.51 -8.29
CA ALA A 221 12.04 -15.31 -7.60
C ALA A 221 13.19 -14.94 -8.55
N ARG A 222 13.30 -15.62 -9.70
CA ARG A 222 14.35 -15.34 -10.68
C ARG A 222 14.26 -13.95 -11.31
N LEU A 223 13.04 -13.48 -11.58
CA LEU A 223 12.81 -12.13 -12.13
C LEU A 223 13.12 -11.06 -11.10
N VAL A 224 12.67 -11.28 -9.86
CA VAL A 224 12.92 -10.37 -8.74
C VAL A 224 14.42 -10.30 -8.43
N GLU A 225 15.13 -11.43 -8.35
CA GLU A 225 16.58 -11.49 -8.13
C GLU A 225 17.35 -10.75 -9.23
N HIS A 226 17.01 -10.99 -10.51
CA HIS A 226 17.62 -10.28 -11.63
C HIS A 226 17.44 -8.77 -11.49
N THR A 227 16.25 -8.33 -11.10
CA THR A 227 15.93 -6.92 -10.92
C THR A 227 16.70 -6.29 -9.75
N VAL A 228 16.85 -7.02 -8.64
CA VAL A 228 17.67 -6.58 -7.50
C VAL A 228 19.14 -6.41 -7.92
N ASN A 229 19.71 -7.38 -8.63
CA ASN A 229 21.08 -7.30 -9.13
C ASN A 229 21.29 -6.10 -10.08
N LEU A 230 20.30 -5.79 -10.91
CA LEU A 230 20.30 -4.62 -11.77
C LEU A 230 20.32 -3.31 -10.97
N ILE A 231 19.50 -3.21 -9.93
CA ILE A 231 19.48 -2.05 -9.03
C ILE A 231 20.85 -1.86 -8.36
N GLU A 232 21.37 -2.90 -7.73
CA GLU A 232 22.64 -2.85 -7.00
C GLU A 232 23.81 -2.45 -7.90
N THR A 233 23.88 -3.04 -9.09
CA THR A 233 24.93 -2.73 -10.08
C THR A 233 24.86 -1.26 -10.52
N THR A 234 23.65 -0.79 -10.85
CA THR A 234 23.47 0.58 -11.39
C THR A 234 23.72 1.64 -10.32
N LEU A 235 23.15 1.47 -9.12
CA LEU A 235 23.34 2.43 -8.03
C LEU A 235 24.78 2.43 -7.52
N GLY A 236 25.46 1.27 -7.47
CA GLY A 236 26.88 1.19 -7.10
C GLY A 236 27.80 1.87 -8.11
N GLN A 237 27.46 1.89 -9.40
CA GLN A 237 28.20 2.67 -10.42
C GLN A 237 27.99 4.17 -10.26
N GLU A 238 26.75 4.62 -9.99
CA GLU A 238 26.47 6.04 -9.75
C GLU A 238 27.22 6.60 -8.53
N GLU A 239 27.27 5.86 -7.44
CA GLU A 239 28.02 6.26 -6.23
C GLU A 239 29.52 6.43 -6.51
N LYS A 240 30.12 5.51 -7.27
CA LYS A 240 31.53 5.59 -7.66
C LYS A 240 31.82 6.81 -8.54
N ASN A 241 30.94 7.09 -9.50
CA ASN A 241 31.07 8.25 -10.39
C ASN A 241 30.94 9.56 -9.62
N ALA A 242 29.97 9.65 -8.69
CA ALA A 242 29.79 10.82 -7.83
C ALA A 242 31.01 11.07 -6.90
N ALA A 243 31.60 9.99 -6.37
CA ALA A 243 32.80 10.07 -5.53
C ALA A 243 34.04 10.53 -6.33
N HIS A 244 34.16 10.10 -7.59
CA HIS A 244 35.26 10.50 -8.49
C HIS A 244 35.19 11.98 -8.81
N HIS A 245 34.04 12.51 -9.21
CA HIS A 245 33.85 13.93 -9.51
C HIS A 245 34.09 14.84 -8.30
N ARG A 246 33.78 14.42 -7.09
CA ARG A 246 34.08 15.19 -5.86
C ARG A 246 35.60 15.32 -5.59
N ARG A 247 36.39 14.29 -5.98
CA ARG A 247 37.85 14.29 -5.80
C ARG A 247 38.59 15.15 -6.83
N GLU A 248 37.99 15.29 -8.03
CA GLU A 248 38.58 16.14 -9.09
C GLU A 248 38.24 17.64 -8.92
N SER A 249 37.26 17.96 -8.06
CA SER A 249 36.81 19.33 -7.79
C SER A 249 37.48 19.98 -6.57
N HIS A 250 38.42 19.27 -5.94
CA HIS A 250 39.28 19.75 -4.83
C HIS A 250 40.73 19.67 -5.21
#